data_77b38b9673c6a57da4f68c9732bcfbae
#
_entry.id   77b38b9673c6a57da4f68c9732bcfbae
#
_cell.length_a   1.000
_cell.length_b   1.000
_cell.length_c   1.000
_cell.angle_alpha   90.00
_cell.angle_beta   90.00
_cell.angle_gamma   90.00
#
_symmetry.space_group_name_H-M   'P 1'
#
loop_
_entity.id
_entity.type
_entity.pdbx_description
1 polymer ?
#
loop_
_entity_poly.entity_id
_entity_poly.type
_entity_poly.pdbx_seq_one_letter_code
_entity_poly.pdbx_strand_id
1 'polypeptide(L)'
;VNLHAEIIDLASEGYFYPSGSQYATGKVNIFPIAAEHEELLCNNNLAKRGILETSFLNAVVEGGINTSELLYCDKQAILLNLRIANYGAYTKMKTQCSECDSEYEHDISFGFRGRIFDFSIYERGNNCLSYTFQKCKKNVYFKLPTCDEHDIYIKHGWLAFAKVITIKIDGIEDINNFYEYELSATDSKLFRKFYEEHTPGYINEISVSCPSCNVVRNSKMDINTDIFAIRPESKMNIHSEIFDLCYYSNGAFTQEGV
;
A
#
# COMPACT_ATOMS: atom_id res chain seq x y z
N VAL A 1 27.22 14.96 8.84
CA VAL A 1 26.33 14.66 9.97
C VAL A 1 26.20 13.16 10.00
N ASN A 2 26.72 12.46 11.05
CA ASN A 2 26.45 11.04 11.25
C ASN A 2 24.97 10.89 11.60
N LEU A 3 24.14 10.65 10.61
CA LEU A 3 22.75 10.27 10.83
C LEU A 3 22.78 8.82 11.35
N HIS A 4 22.38 8.64 12.59
CA HIS A 4 22.25 7.28 13.15
C HIS A 4 21.04 6.63 12.49
N ALA A 5 21.25 5.44 11.93
CA ALA A 5 20.16 4.63 11.38
C ALA A 5 19.28 4.11 12.54
N GLU A 6 17.98 4.10 12.31
CA GLU A 6 16.99 3.49 13.20
C GLU A 6 16.59 2.12 12.64
N ILE A 7 16.43 1.14 13.53
CA ILE A 7 15.96 -0.20 13.17
C ILE A 7 14.43 -0.19 13.23
N ILE A 8 13.79 -0.59 12.15
CA ILE A 8 12.34 -0.76 12.09
C ILE A 8 11.97 -2.20 11.80
N ASP A 9 10.81 -2.61 12.30
CA ASP A 9 10.23 -3.92 12.01
C ASP A 9 9.41 -3.86 10.72
N LEU A 10 9.54 -4.92 9.90
CA LEU A 10 8.76 -5.13 8.69
C LEU A 10 7.39 -5.73 9.04
N ALA A 11 6.36 -5.44 8.24
CA ALA A 11 5.00 -5.96 8.45
C ALA A 11 4.91 -7.49 8.32
N SER A 12 5.77 -8.09 7.50
CA SER A 12 5.88 -9.54 7.32
C SER A 12 6.71 -10.24 8.39
N GLU A 13 7.36 -9.48 9.30
CA GLU A 13 8.34 -10.00 10.26
C GLU A 13 9.44 -10.84 9.61
N GLY A 14 9.68 -10.63 8.31
CA GLY A 14 10.65 -11.42 7.53
C GLY A 14 10.20 -12.84 7.23
N TYR A 15 8.97 -13.21 7.60
CA TYR A 15 8.51 -14.60 7.62
C TYR A 15 8.47 -15.25 6.24
N PHE A 16 8.09 -14.49 5.22
CA PHE A 16 7.88 -14.98 3.85
C PHE A 16 9.12 -14.86 2.95
N TYR A 17 10.23 -14.35 3.46
CA TYR A 17 11.47 -14.26 2.69
C TYR A 17 12.33 -15.50 2.86
N PRO A 18 13.04 -15.94 1.80
CA PRO A 18 14.01 -17.00 1.92
C PRO A 18 15.16 -16.60 2.86
N SER A 19 15.79 -17.56 3.51
CA SER A 19 16.80 -17.32 4.54
C SER A 19 18.02 -16.49 4.08
N GLY A 20 18.27 -16.39 2.77
CA GLY A 20 19.34 -15.57 2.19
C GLY A 20 18.93 -14.14 1.85
N SER A 21 17.66 -13.78 1.99
CA SER A 21 17.20 -12.43 1.72
C SER A 21 17.68 -11.45 2.81
N GLN A 22 18.00 -10.22 2.40
CA GLN A 22 18.29 -9.12 3.34
C GLN A 22 17.10 -8.78 4.24
N TYR A 23 15.87 -9.14 3.84
CA TYR A 23 14.63 -8.90 4.58
C TYR A 23 14.24 -10.07 5.50
N ALA A 24 14.94 -11.20 5.46
CA ALA A 24 14.60 -12.41 6.23
C ALA A 24 14.67 -12.23 7.76
N THR A 25 15.39 -11.21 8.22
CA THR A 25 15.44 -10.84 9.65
C THR A 25 14.17 -10.17 10.13
N GLY A 26 13.29 -9.71 9.23
CA GLY A 26 12.13 -8.90 9.53
C GLY A 26 12.44 -7.47 9.95
N LYS A 27 13.68 -7.02 9.74
CA LYS A 27 14.15 -5.70 10.16
C LYS A 27 14.94 -5.04 9.05
N VAL A 28 14.84 -3.72 8.97
CA VAL A 28 15.67 -2.87 8.11
C VAL A 28 16.13 -1.64 8.88
N ASN A 29 17.27 -1.10 8.48
CA ASN A 29 17.80 0.15 9.00
C ASN A 29 17.35 1.29 8.09
N ILE A 30 16.81 2.35 8.67
CA ILE A 30 16.40 3.57 7.95
C ILE A 30 17.19 4.77 8.46
N PHE A 31 17.53 5.68 7.56
CA PHE A 31 18.12 6.97 7.90
C PHE A 31 17.03 8.02 8.05
N PRO A 32 17.17 9.01 8.97
CA PRO A 32 16.30 10.15 9.03
C PRO A 32 16.26 10.91 7.70
N ILE A 33 15.11 11.50 7.40
CA ILE A 33 14.92 12.30 6.19
C ILE A 33 15.71 13.60 6.32
N ALA A 34 16.72 13.79 5.48
CA ALA A 34 17.48 15.04 5.35
C ALA A 34 16.85 15.95 4.28
N ALA A 35 17.30 17.22 4.21
CA ALA A 35 16.80 18.20 3.25
C ALA A 35 16.93 17.71 1.79
N GLU A 36 18.01 17.00 1.44
CA GLU A 36 18.21 16.41 0.11
C GLU A 36 17.13 15.36 -0.23
N HIS A 37 16.65 14.61 0.77
CA HIS A 37 15.56 13.64 0.57
C HIS A 37 14.22 14.35 0.37
N GLU A 38 14.02 15.51 1.00
CA GLU A 38 12.82 16.34 0.75
C GLU A 38 12.83 16.95 -0.67
N GLU A 39 14.00 17.38 -1.16
CA GLU A 39 14.15 17.82 -2.55
C GLU A 39 13.84 16.67 -3.52
N LEU A 40 14.27 15.46 -3.19
CA LEU A 40 13.96 14.28 -3.98
C LEU A 40 12.45 14.03 -4.05
N LEU A 41 11.74 14.11 -2.91
CA LEU A 41 10.28 13.96 -2.85
C LEU A 41 9.52 15.03 -3.68
N CYS A 42 10.11 16.20 -3.89
CA CYS A 42 9.55 17.25 -4.73
C CYS A 42 9.91 17.13 -6.23
N ASN A 43 10.63 16.07 -6.64
CA ASN A 43 11.11 15.93 -8.01
C ASN A 43 10.02 15.41 -8.95
N ASN A 44 9.33 16.33 -9.61
CA ASN A 44 8.27 16.01 -10.60
C ASN A 44 8.73 15.13 -11.77
N ASN A 45 10.02 15.16 -12.15
CA ASN A 45 10.50 14.31 -13.23
C ASN A 45 10.57 12.84 -12.81
N LEU A 46 10.99 12.57 -11.57
CA LEU A 46 10.99 11.21 -11.03
C LEU A 46 9.55 10.70 -10.82
N ALA A 47 8.65 11.56 -10.35
CA ALA A 47 7.23 11.23 -10.22
C ALA A 47 6.60 10.86 -11.57
N LYS A 48 6.78 11.68 -12.62
CA LYS A 48 6.29 11.39 -13.97
C LYS A 48 6.86 10.09 -14.56
N ARG A 49 8.07 9.71 -14.18
CA ARG A 49 8.69 8.45 -14.61
C ARG A 49 8.27 7.26 -13.76
N GLY A 50 7.51 7.46 -12.68
CA GLY A 50 7.08 6.40 -11.76
C GLY A 50 8.20 5.79 -10.91
N ILE A 51 9.35 6.50 -10.77
CA ILE A 51 10.51 5.99 -10.02
C ILE A 51 10.82 6.82 -8.76
N LEU A 52 9.96 7.79 -8.41
CA LEU A 52 10.16 8.65 -7.25
C LEU A 52 10.28 7.83 -5.96
N GLU A 53 9.33 6.97 -5.71
CA GLU A 53 9.25 6.17 -4.47
C GLU A 53 10.45 5.23 -4.32
N THR A 54 10.83 4.53 -5.39
CA THR A 54 12.02 3.67 -5.39
C THR A 54 13.30 4.46 -5.17
N SER A 55 13.42 5.64 -5.80
CA SER A 55 14.59 6.51 -5.62
C SER A 55 14.69 7.04 -4.20
N PHE A 56 13.55 7.44 -3.62
CA PHE A 56 13.49 7.91 -2.24
C PHE A 56 13.85 6.80 -1.24
N LEU A 57 13.25 5.62 -1.38
CA LEU A 57 13.53 4.49 -0.50
C LEU A 57 14.99 4.03 -0.59
N ASN A 58 15.59 4.04 -1.79
CA ASN A 58 17.02 3.75 -1.95
C ASN A 58 17.94 4.77 -1.27
N ALA A 59 17.48 6.01 -1.08
CA ALA A 59 18.27 7.03 -0.39
C ALA A 59 18.17 6.93 1.14
N VAL A 60 17.05 6.44 1.68
CA VAL A 60 16.78 6.43 3.12
C VAL A 60 16.88 5.06 3.78
N VAL A 61 16.91 3.97 3.02
CA VAL A 61 17.12 2.61 3.56
C VAL A 61 18.58 2.23 3.41
N GLU A 62 19.20 1.75 4.50
CA GLU A 62 20.58 1.30 4.47
C GLU A 62 20.75 0.11 3.51
N GLY A 63 21.69 0.24 2.57
CA GLY A 63 21.88 -0.74 1.50
C GLY A 63 20.86 -0.65 0.36
N GLY A 64 19.92 0.29 0.44
CA GLY A 64 18.85 0.46 -0.54
C GLY A 64 17.79 -0.64 -0.52
N ILE A 65 16.87 -0.60 -1.48
CA ILE A 65 15.82 -1.60 -1.64
C ILE A 65 15.93 -2.34 -2.97
N ASN A 66 15.48 -3.60 -2.96
CA ASN A 66 15.24 -4.37 -4.17
C ASN A 66 13.73 -4.54 -4.36
N THR A 67 13.12 -3.79 -5.28
CA THR A 67 11.66 -3.78 -5.52
C THR A 67 11.11 -5.10 -6.04
N SER A 68 11.96 -5.91 -6.69
CA SER A 68 11.58 -7.25 -7.15
C SER A 68 11.59 -8.30 -6.03
N GLU A 69 12.12 -7.97 -4.85
CA GLU A 69 12.19 -8.85 -3.69
C GLU A 69 11.40 -8.32 -2.50
N LEU A 70 11.43 -7.00 -2.26
CA LEU A 70 10.72 -6.36 -1.15
C LEU A 70 9.21 -6.54 -1.29
N LEU A 71 8.57 -7.14 -0.28
CA LEU A 71 7.13 -7.29 -0.25
C LEU A 71 6.44 -5.93 -0.12
N TYR A 72 5.30 -5.77 -0.78
CA TYR A 72 4.55 -4.52 -0.78
C TYR A 72 4.11 -4.09 0.63
N CYS A 73 3.69 -5.04 1.48
CA CYS A 73 3.34 -4.75 2.87
C CYS A 73 4.53 -4.20 3.68
N ASP A 74 5.73 -4.66 3.39
CA ASP A 74 6.95 -4.21 4.06
C ASP A 74 7.40 -2.83 3.58
N LYS A 75 7.21 -2.53 2.28
CA LYS A 75 7.39 -1.17 1.76
C LYS A 75 6.47 -0.18 2.49
N GLN A 76 5.21 -0.54 2.70
CA GLN A 76 4.27 0.29 3.47
C GLN A 76 4.75 0.51 4.92
N ALA A 77 5.31 -0.53 5.55
CA ALA A 77 5.89 -0.42 6.89
C ALA A 77 7.05 0.59 6.93
N ILE A 78 7.95 0.51 5.95
CA ILE A 78 9.10 1.43 5.84
C ILE A 78 8.62 2.88 5.69
N LEU A 79 7.73 3.14 4.73
CA LEU A 79 7.21 4.48 4.47
C LEU A 79 6.49 5.06 5.69
N LEU A 80 5.66 4.26 6.37
CA LEU A 80 4.92 4.68 7.54
C LEU A 80 5.85 5.04 8.71
N ASN A 81 6.85 4.19 8.99
CA ASN A 81 7.83 4.47 10.05
C ASN A 81 8.65 5.72 9.73
N LEU A 82 9.10 5.91 8.48
CA LEU A 82 9.78 7.13 8.04
C LEU A 82 8.90 8.37 8.27
N ARG A 83 7.61 8.29 7.93
CA ARG A 83 6.66 9.39 8.14
C ARG A 83 6.52 9.74 9.62
N ILE A 84 6.32 8.72 10.47
CA ILE A 84 6.13 8.90 11.91
C ILE A 84 7.40 9.46 12.57
N ALA A 85 8.56 8.91 12.24
CA ALA A 85 9.83 9.30 12.82
C ALA A 85 10.22 10.76 12.48
N ASN A 86 9.94 11.21 11.26
CA ASN A 86 10.38 12.54 10.81
C ASN A 86 9.34 13.65 10.93
N TYR A 87 8.05 13.33 10.82
CA TYR A 87 6.95 14.31 10.79
C TYR A 87 5.88 14.08 11.85
N GLY A 88 6.06 13.05 12.68
CA GLY A 88 5.09 12.66 13.71
C GLY A 88 3.92 11.83 13.18
N ALA A 89 3.18 11.25 14.13
CA ALA A 89 2.07 10.35 13.84
C ALA A 89 0.75 11.06 13.51
N TYR A 90 0.68 12.37 13.71
CA TYR A 90 -0.56 13.14 13.53
C TYR A 90 -0.36 14.26 12.53
N THR A 91 -1.39 14.54 11.77
CA THR A 91 -1.45 15.72 10.90
C THR A 91 -2.89 16.19 10.76
N LYS A 92 -3.07 17.44 10.30
CA LYS A 92 -4.37 17.99 9.96
C LYS A 92 -4.56 18.01 8.46
N MET A 93 -5.73 17.60 8.01
CA MET A 93 -6.10 17.66 6.61
C MET A 93 -7.37 18.50 6.45
N LYS A 94 -7.37 19.38 5.45
CA LYS A 94 -8.56 20.12 5.02
C LYS A 94 -9.32 19.27 4.01
N THR A 95 -10.62 19.17 4.21
CA THR A 95 -11.52 18.39 3.35
C THR A 95 -12.79 19.20 3.10
N GLN A 96 -13.34 19.07 1.90
CA GLN A 96 -14.65 19.59 1.56
C GLN A 96 -15.70 18.47 1.63
N CYS A 97 -16.81 18.74 2.29
CA CYS A 97 -17.92 17.78 2.39
C CYS A 97 -18.69 17.72 1.08
N SER A 98 -18.87 16.53 0.51
CA SER A 98 -19.64 16.36 -0.73
C SER A 98 -21.15 16.49 -0.56
N GLU A 99 -21.66 16.49 0.68
CA GLU A 99 -23.11 16.60 0.93
C GLU A 99 -23.54 18.03 1.20
N CYS A 100 -22.67 18.85 1.81
CA CYS A 100 -23.03 20.21 2.20
C CYS A 100 -21.98 21.26 1.79
N ASP A 101 -20.96 20.88 1.02
CA ASP A 101 -19.87 21.72 0.51
C ASP A 101 -19.09 22.50 1.57
N SER A 102 -19.30 22.23 2.87
CA SER A 102 -18.54 22.89 3.93
C SER A 102 -17.10 22.41 3.95
N GLU A 103 -16.17 23.35 4.04
CA GLU A 103 -14.75 23.04 4.30
C GLU A 103 -14.53 22.86 5.80
N TYR A 104 -13.76 21.85 6.17
CA TYR A 104 -13.39 21.58 7.57
C TYR A 104 -12.02 20.91 7.68
N GLU A 105 -11.41 21.08 8.83
CA GLU A 105 -10.17 20.36 9.18
C GLU A 105 -10.49 19.17 10.05
N HIS A 106 -9.76 18.06 9.83
CA HIS A 106 -9.80 16.89 10.68
C HIS A 106 -8.40 16.35 10.93
N ASP A 107 -8.25 15.69 12.07
CA ASP A 107 -6.99 15.06 12.45
C ASP A 107 -6.85 13.70 11.79
N ILE A 108 -5.71 13.45 11.13
CA ILE A 108 -5.32 12.15 10.63
C ILE A 108 -4.24 11.58 11.54
N SER A 109 -4.42 10.33 11.94
CA SER A 109 -3.41 9.57 12.66
C SER A 109 -2.74 8.57 11.73
N PHE A 110 -1.41 8.69 11.58
CA PHE A 110 -0.58 7.67 10.90
C PHE A 110 -0.19 6.50 11.82
N GLY A 111 -0.68 6.47 13.04
CA GLY A 111 -0.55 5.33 13.95
C GLY A 111 -1.45 4.17 13.51
N PHE A 112 -1.27 3.70 12.29
CA PHE A 112 -2.05 2.62 11.74
C PHE A 112 -1.83 1.33 12.53
N ARG A 113 -2.94 0.68 12.87
CA ARG A 113 -2.87 -0.63 13.48
C ARG A 113 -2.40 -1.62 12.43
N GLY A 114 -1.31 -2.33 12.73
CA GLY A 114 -0.96 -3.52 11.98
C GLY A 114 -2.12 -4.50 12.02
N ARG A 115 -2.35 -5.20 10.91
CA ARG A 115 -3.30 -6.32 10.91
C ARG A 115 -2.75 -7.41 11.81
N ILE A 116 -3.62 -8.00 12.61
CA ILE A 116 -3.27 -9.21 13.36
C ILE A 116 -3.15 -10.33 12.33
N PHE A 117 -1.94 -10.83 12.15
CA PHE A 117 -1.65 -11.91 11.22
C PHE A 117 -1.02 -13.08 12.00
N ASP A 118 -1.59 -14.26 11.85
CA ASP A 118 -1.07 -15.45 12.50
C ASP A 118 -0.03 -16.13 11.59
N PHE A 119 1.24 -15.83 11.83
CA PHE A 119 2.35 -16.41 11.10
C PHE A 119 2.54 -17.91 11.40
N SER A 120 2.03 -18.41 12.52
CA SER A 120 2.29 -19.78 12.97
C SER A 120 1.71 -20.87 12.08
N ILE A 121 0.71 -20.52 11.26
CA ILE A 121 0.07 -21.46 10.31
C ILE A 121 0.81 -21.59 8.98
N TYR A 122 1.85 -20.79 8.78
CA TYR A 122 2.64 -20.77 7.53
C TYR A 122 4.05 -21.31 7.76
N GLU A 123 4.68 -21.75 6.71
CA GLU A 123 6.08 -22.20 6.73
C GLU A 123 7.01 -20.99 6.53
N ARG A 124 7.95 -20.80 7.46
CA ARG A 124 8.93 -19.70 7.36
C ARG A 124 9.82 -19.88 6.13
N GLY A 125 10.03 -18.82 5.39
CA GLY A 125 10.81 -18.81 4.15
C GLY A 125 10.01 -19.23 2.91
N ASN A 126 8.72 -19.54 3.09
CA ASN A 126 7.82 -19.94 2.00
C ASN A 126 6.71 -18.90 1.82
N ASN A 127 6.77 -18.13 0.73
CA ASN A 127 5.73 -17.16 0.39
C ASN A 127 4.57 -17.85 -0.34
N CYS A 128 3.77 -18.62 0.40
CA CYS A 128 2.65 -19.35 -0.15
C CYS A 128 1.47 -19.36 0.83
N LEU A 129 0.39 -18.70 0.46
CA LEU A 129 -0.88 -18.67 1.16
C LEU A 129 -1.92 -19.45 0.36
N SER A 130 -3.04 -19.81 0.99
CA SER A 130 -4.10 -20.55 0.31
C SER A 130 -5.49 -19.98 0.59
N TYR A 131 -6.37 -20.14 -0.38
CA TYR A 131 -7.79 -19.79 -0.27
C TYR A 131 -8.63 -20.78 -1.07
N THR A 132 -9.84 -21.11 -0.59
CA THR A 132 -10.78 -21.97 -1.31
C THR A 132 -11.89 -21.12 -1.90
N PHE A 133 -12.02 -21.12 -3.21
CA PHE A 133 -13.12 -20.46 -3.90
C PHE A 133 -14.47 -21.07 -3.48
N GLN A 134 -15.44 -20.21 -3.17
CA GLN A 134 -16.67 -20.65 -2.54
C GLN A 134 -17.63 -21.37 -3.49
N LYS A 135 -17.67 -20.97 -4.76
CA LYS A 135 -18.54 -21.58 -5.77
C LYS A 135 -17.90 -22.76 -6.48
N CYS A 136 -16.73 -22.57 -7.08
CA CYS A 136 -16.08 -23.65 -7.82
C CYS A 136 -15.36 -24.68 -6.92
N LYS A 137 -15.23 -24.42 -5.61
CA LYS A 137 -14.61 -25.30 -4.60
C LYS A 137 -13.15 -25.69 -4.89
N LYS A 138 -12.44 -24.91 -5.72
CA LYS A 138 -11.02 -25.11 -6.01
C LYS A 138 -10.17 -24.36 -5.03
N ASN A 139 -9.01 -24.93 -4.66
CA ASN A 139 -8.03 -24.24 -3.84
C ASN A 139 -7.09 -23.44 -4.74
N VAL A 140 -6.90 -22.18 -4.44
CA VAL A 140 -5.88 -21.31 -5.02
C VAL A 140 -4.76 -21.13 -4.02
N TYR A 141 -3.53 -21.28 -4.50
CA TYR A 141 -2.30 -20.98 -3.76
C TYR A 141 -1.70 -19.71 -4.34
N PHE A 142 -1.46 -18.75 -3.50
CA PHE A 142 -1.02 -17.43 -3.92
C PHE A 142 0.09 -16.92 -3.00
N LYS A 143 0.84 -15.93 -3.48
CA LYS A 143 1.92 -15.29 -2.73
C LYS A 143 1.59 -13.86 -2.37
N LEU A 144 2.27 -13.34 -1.35
CA LEU A 144 2.31 -11.89 -1.11
C LEU A 144 3.12 -11.24 -2.24
N PRO A 145 2.62 -10.15 -2.81
CA PRO A 145 3.29 -9.49 -3.94
C PRO A 145 4.55 -8.76 -3.49
N THR A 146 5.52 -8.73 -4.37
CA THR A 146 6.62 -7.76 -4.32
C THR A 146 6.11 -6.36 -4.73
N CYS A 147 6.95 -5.34 -4.57
CA CYS A 147 6.60 -3.99 -5.01
C CYS A 147 6.31 -3.94 -6.52
N ASP A 148 7.16 -4.57 -7.34
CA ASP A 148 6.99 -4.61 -8.79
C ASP A 148 5.69 -5.32 -9.21
N GLU A 149 5.32 -6.38 -8.51
CA GLU A 149 4.08 -7.12 -8.77
C GLU A 149 2.84 -6.34 -8.34
N HIS A 150 2.92 -5.57 -7.24
CA HIS A 150 1.81 -4.71 -6.82
C HIS A 150 1.55 -3.56 -7.80
N ASP A 151 2.55 -3.07 -8.50
CA ASP A 151 2.40 -2.08 -9.56
C ASP A 151 1.45 -2.55 -10.68
N ILE A 152 1.34 -3.87 -10.89
CA ILE A 152 0.39 -4.44 -11.84
C ILE A 152 -1.05 -4.22 -11.38
N TYR A 153 -1.30 -4.29 -10.07
CA TYR A 153 -2.62 -3.97 -9.52
C TYR A 153 -3.03 -2.52 -9.81
N ILE A 154 -2.11 -1.59 -9.62
CA ILE A 154 -2.35 -0.16 -9.87
C ILE A 154 -2.61 0.11 -11.35
N LYS A 155 -1.83 -0.51 -12.24
CA LYS A 155 -1.90 -0.27 -13.70
C LYS A 155 -3.02 -1.02 -14.40
N HIS A 156 -3.32 -2.25 -13.98
CA HIS A 156 -4.17 -3.19 -14.71
C HIS A 156 -5.33 -3.76 -13.88
N GLY A 157 -5.44 -3.39 -12.60
CA GLY A 157 -6.53 -3.77 -11.72
C GLY A 157 -6.42 -5.20 -11.17
N TRP A 158 -7.48 -5.58 -10.41
CA TRP A 158 -7.49 -6.81 -9.61
C TRP A 158 -7.28 -8.09 -10.40
N LEU A 159 -7.91 -8.23 -11.57
CA LEU A 159 -7.85 -9.50 -12.32
C LEU A 159 -6.43 -9.81 -12.81
N ALA A 160 -5.73 -8.80 -13.35
CA ALA A 160 -4.35 -8.94 -13.79
C ALA A 160 -3.43 -9.25 -12.59
N PHE A 161 -3.65 -8.56 -11.48
CA PHE A 161 -2.90 -8.77 -10.25
C PHE A 161 -3.11 -10.18 -9.68
N ALA A 162 -4.35 -10.65 -9.58
CA ALA A 162 -4.67 -11.98 -9.09
C ALA A 162 -3.95 -13.09 -9.87
N LYS A 163 -3.83 -12.93 -11.21
CA LYS A 163 -3.06 -13.88 -12.05
C LYS A 163 -1.58 -13.90 -11.66
N VAL A 164 -0.99 -12.74 -11.40
CA VAL A 164 0.45 -12.62 -11.08
C VAL A 164 0.79 -13.19 -9.72
N ILE A 165 -0.06 -12.97 -8.73
CA ILE A 165 0.19 -13.51 -7.38
C ILE A 165 -0.18 -14.99 -7.26
N THR A 166 -0.96 -15.55 -8.16
CA THR A 166 -1.35 -16.97 -8.12
C THR A 166 -0.20 -17.89 -8.50
N ILE A 167 0.14 -18.80 -7.60
CA ILE A 167 1.17 -19.82 -7.81
C ILE A 167 0.57 -21.03 -8.55
N LYS A 168 -0.58 -21.52 -8.07
CA LYS A 168 -1.32 -22.63 -8.68
C LYS A 168 -2.77 -22.64 -8.23
N ILE A 169 -3.61 -23.35 -8.99
CA ILE A 169 -4.99 -23.67 -8.61
C ILE A 169 -5.18 -25.17 -8.80
N ASP A 170 -5.75 -25.84 -7.79
CA ASP A 170 -5.94 -27.30 -7.86
C ASP A 170 -6.82 -27.70 -9.04
N GLY A 171 -6.29 -28.60 -9.89
CA GLY A 171 -6.97 -29.09 -11.09
C GLY A 171 -7.08 -28.08 -12.24
N ILE A 172 -6.26 -27.01 -12.24
CA ILE A 172 -6.18 -26.02 -13.31
C ILE A 172 -4.74 -25.94 -13.81
N GLU A 173 -4.54 -26.17 -15.12
CA GLU A 173 -3.24 -26.04 -15.79
C GLU A 173 -3.04 -24.63 -16.34
N ASP A 174 -4.08 -24.02 -16.91
CA ASP A 174 -4.05 -22.64 -17.45
C ASP A 174 -4.74 -21.67 -16.52
N ILE A 175 -3.93 -21.02 -15.68
CA ILE A 175 -4.38 -19.99 -14.72
C ILE A 175 -5.01 -18.80 -15.44
N ASN A 176 -4.49 -18.40 -16.60
CA ASN A 176 -5.01 -17.26 -17.35
C ASN A 176 -6.42 -17.52 -17.86
N ASN A 177 -6.60 -18.68 -18.49
CA ASN A 177 -7.92 -19.12 -18.97
C ASN A 177 -8.93 -19.21 -17.81
N PHE A 178 -8.52 -19.78 -16.67
CA PHE A 178 -9.38 -19.88 -15.50
C PHE A 178 -9.88 -18.52 -15.02
N TYR A 179 -8.97 -17.55 -14.85
CA TYR A 179 -9.34 -16.21 -14.40
C TYR A 179 -10.21 -15.45 -15.40
N GLU A 180 -10.02 -15.65 -16.70
CA GLU A 180 -10.74 -14.93 -17.75
C GLU A 180 -12.13 -15.49 -18.01
N TYR A 181 -12.28 -16.80 -17.94
CA TYR A 181 -13.48 -17.46 -18.46
C TYR A 181 -14.20 -18.38 -17.47
N GLU A 182 -13.51 -18.90 -16.45
CA GLU A 182 -14.08 -19.88 -15.53
C GLU A 182 -14.41 -19.29 -14.14
N LEU A 183 -13.62 -18.31 -13.66
CA LEU A 183 -13.81 -17.73 -12.34
C LEU A 183 -15.07 -16.86 -12.30
N SER A 184 -16.00 -17.18 -11.40
CA SER A 184 -17.18 -16.36 -11.21
C SER A 184 -16.83 -14.98 -10.61
N ALA A 185 -17.58 -13.94 -10.99
CA ALA A 185 -17.43 -12.60 -10.41
C ALA A 185 -17.58 -12.61 -8.86
N THR A 186 -18.42 -13.50 -8.33
CA THR A 186 -18.60 -13.69 -6.89
C THR A 186 -17.33 -14.23 -6.24
N ASP A 187 -16.73 -15.30 -6.80
CA ASP A 187 -15.49 -15.87 -6.26
C ASP A 187 -14.33 -14.89 -6.37
N SER A 188 -14.24 -14.15 -7.48
CA SER A 188 -13.24 -13.09 -7.65
C SER A 188 -13.37 -11.99 -6.57
N LYS A 189 -14.59 -11.52 -6.31
CA LYS A 189 -14.86 -10.52 -5.26
C LYS A 189 -14.53 -11.05 -3.86
N LEU A 190 -14.89 -12.30 -3.56
CA LEU A 190 -14.61 -12.91 -2.25
C LEU A 190 -13.11 -13.17 -2.06
N PHE A 191 -12.40 -13.57 -3.11
CA PHE A 191 -10.95 -13.74 -3.06
C PHE A 191 -10.23 -12.41 -2.82
N ARG A 192 -10.65 -11.34 -3.52
CA ARG A 192 -10.11 -10.00 -3.29
C ARG A 192 -10.33 -9.56 -1.84
N LYS A 193 -11.54 -9.74 -1.31
CA LYS A 193 -11.86 -9.43 0.08
C LYS A 193 -11.00 -10.22 1.05
N PHE A 194 -10.86 -11.54 0.82
CA PHE A 194 -9.99 -12.40 1.63
C PHE A 194 -8.54 -11.91 1.60
N TYR A 195 -8.01 -11.61 0.41
CA TYR A 195 -6.66 -11.07 0.26
C TYR A 195 -6.49 -9.77 1.06
N GLU A 196 -7.41 -8.82 0.92
CA GLU A 196 -7.35 -7.53 1.63
C GLU A 196 -7.43 -7.69 3.17
N GLU A 197 -8.13 -8.69 3.68
CA GLU A 197 -8.34 -8.91 5.12
C GLU A 197 -7.31 -9.83 5.77
N HIS A 198 -6.73 -10.77 5.01
CA HIS A 198 -5.91 -11.87 5.55
C HIS A 198 -4.45 -11.84 5.08
N THR A 199 -3.97 -10.73 4.58
CA THR A 199 -2.54 -10.52 4.29
C THR A 199 -1.92 -9.57 5.32
N PRO A 200 -0.63 -9.75 5.68
CA PRO A 200 0.03 -8.81 6.58
C PRO A 200 0.03 -7.40 5.98
N GLY A 201 0.08 -6.39 6.83
CA GLY A 201 0.06 -5.00 6.42
C GLY A 201 -0.63 -4.10 7.44
N TYR A 202 -1.10 -2.95 7.00
CA TYR A 202 -1.72 -1.95 7.85
C TYR A 202 -3.20 -1.73 7.48
N ILE A 203 -4.00 -1.39 8.49
CA ILE A 203 -5.36 -0.91 8.29
C ILE A 203 -5.26 0.59 8.01
N ASN A 204 -5.52 0.96 6.78
CA ASN A 204 -5.40 2.34 6.28
C ASN A 204 -6.77 3.03 6.10
N GLU A 205 -7.77 2.61 6.86
CA GLU A 205 -9.09 3.22 6.83
C GLU A 205 -9.15 4.43 7.76
N ILE A 206 -9.62 5.55 7.22
CA ILE A 206 -9.87 6.79 7.92
C ILE A 206 -11.37 7.04 7.94
N SER A 207 -11.92 7.25 9.13
CA SER A 207 -13.33 7.64 9.30
C SER A 207 -13.39 9.10 9.68
N VAL A 208 -14.04 9.92 8.85
CA VAL A 208 -14.14 11.36 9.03
C VAL A 208 -15.60 11.76 9.07
N SER A 209 -15.98 12.57 10.07
CA SER A 209 -17.33 13.13 10.19
C SER A 209 -17.32 14.63 9.86
N CYS A 210 -18.25 15.04 9.00
CA CYS A 210 -18.46 16.46 8.71
C CYS A 210 -19.08 17.17 9.92
N PRO A 211 -18.48 18.25 10.46
CA PRO A 211 -19.04 18.96 11.60
C PRO A 211 -20.32 19.74 11.28
N SER A 212 -20.60 20.03 9.99
CA SER A 212 -21.76 20.81 9.56
C SER A 212 -23.01 19.95 9.32
N CYS A 213 -22.87 18.75 8.73
CA CYS A 213 -24.00 17.88 8.42
C CYS A 213 -23.95 16.49 9.08
N ASN A 214 -22.92 16.20 9.87
CA ASN A 214 -22.71 14.94 10.59
C ASN A 214 -22.61 13.70 9.69
N VAL A 215 -22.43 13.85 8.39
CA VAL A 215 -22.18 12.72 7.50
C VAL A 215 -20.82 12.13 7.81
N VAL A 216 -20.80 10.80 8.01
CA VAL A 216 -19.55 10.04 8.23
C VAL A 216 -19.09 9.44 6.91
N ARG A 217 -17.81 9.60 6.60
CA ARG A 217 -17.15 9.01 5.44
C ARG A 217 -16.00 8.13 5.88
N ASN A 218 -15.96 6.96 5.29
CA ASN A 218 -14.82 6.06 5.41
C ASN A 218 -14.02 6.11 4.12
N SER A 219 -12.76 6.46 4.24
CA SER A 219 -11.81 6.53 3.14
C SER A 219 -10.65 5.58 3.40
N LYS A 220 -10.08 5.00 2.35
CA LYS A 220 -8.81 4.28 2.44
C LYS A 220 -7.71 5.25 2.03
N MET A 221 -6.64 5.32 2.80
CA MET A 221 -5.46 6.11 2.48
C MET A 221 -4.35 5.18 1.98
N ASP A 222 -3.81 5.46 0.79
CA ASP A 222 -2.66 4.72 0.30
C ASP A 222 -1.40 5.17 1.02
N ILE A 223 -0.61 4.18 1.45
CA ILE A 223 0.70 4.42 2.05
C ILE A 223 1.73 4.41 0.93
N ASN A 224 1.96 5.58 0.37
CA ASN A 224 2.96 5.86 -0.66
C ASN A 224 3.74 7.15 -0.29
N THR A 225 4.54 7.70 -1.19
CA THR A 225 5.30 8.94 -0.92
C THR A 225 4.44 10.18 -0.68
N ASP A 226 3.16 10.17 -1.04
CA ASP A 226 2.25 11.31 -0.82
C ASP A 226 2.00 11.58 0.66
N ILE A 227 2.16 10.57 1.53
CA ILE A 227 2.06 10.76 2.97
C ILE A 227 3.08 11.76 3.53
N PHE A 228 4.19 12.03 2.82
CA PHE A 228 5.19 13.03 3.21
C PHE A 228 4.81 14.45 2.78
N ALA A 229 3.95 14.59 1.76
CA ALA A 229 3.44 15.89 1.31
C ALA A 229 2.41 16.47 2.30
N ILE A 230 1.79 15.66 3.14
CA ILE A 230 0.84 16.07 4.16
C ILE A 230 1.62 16.70 5.34
N ARG A 231 1.99 17.97 5.19
CA ARG A 231 2.63 18.79 6.25
C ARG A 231 1.57 19.65 6.91
N PRO A 232 1.68 19.93 8.24
CA PRO A 232 0.74 20.79 8.96
C PRO A 232 0.56 22.17 8.33
N GLU A 233 1.56 22.65 7.60
CA GLU A 233 1.61 24.01 7.01
C GLU A 233 1.51 24.01 5.48
N SER A 234 1.50 22.85 4.81
CA SER A 234 1.37 22.81 3.36
C SER A 234 -0.09 23.08 2.99
N LYS A 235 -0.33 24.18 2.27
CA LYS A 235 -1.53 24.33 1.47
C LYS A 235 -1.62 23.09 0.60
N MET A 236 -2.70 22.32 0.74
CA MET A 236 -2.96 21.14 -0.08
C MET A 236 -2.68 21.48 -1.54
N ASN A 237 -1.79 20.73 -2.15
CA ASN A 237 -1.50 20.91 -3.56
C ASN A 237 -2.74 20.41 -4.32
N ILE A 238 -3.25 21.21 -5.25
CA ILE A 238 -4.41 20.89 -6.12
C ILE A 238 -4.30 19.47 -6.72
N HIS A 239 -3.07 18.96 -6.88
CA HIS A 239 -2.83 17.59 -7.34
C HIS A 239 -3.28 16.49 -6.38
N SER A 240 -3.29 16.68 -5.07
CA SER A 240 -3.84 15.68 -4.13
C SER A 240 -5.37 15.67 -4.15
N GLU A 241 -6.00 16.84 -4.32
CA GLU A 241 -7.47 16.93 -4.51
C GLU A 241 -7.91 16.24 -5.81
N ILE A 242 -7.16 16.41 -6.89
CA ILE A 242 -7.44 15.74 -8.17
C ILE A 242 -7.21 14.23 -8.05
N PHE A 243 -6.18 13.80 -7.32
CA PHE A 243 -5.91 12.39 -7.08
C PHE A 243 -7.04 11.74 -6.25
N ASP A 244 -7.49 12.40 -5.19
CA ASP A 244 -8.62 11.96 -4.39
C ASP A 244 -9.90 11.87 -5.23
N LEU A 245 -10.20 12.88 -6.05
CA LEU A 245 -11.33 12.87 -6.96
C LEU A 245 -11.26 11.74 -7.99
N CYS A 246 -10.10 11.50 -8.59
CA CYS A 246 -9.90 10.42 -9.57
C CYS A 246 -9.97 9.03 -8.91
N TYR A 247 -9.39 8.87 -7.73
CA TYR A 247 -9.33 7.61 -7.01
C TYR A 247 -10.69 7.19 -6.44
N TYR A 248 -11.43 8.15 -5.83
CA TYR A 248 -12.72 7.88 -5.19
C TYR A 248 -13.90 7.85 -6.17
N SER A 249 -13.76 8.45 -7.35
CA SER A 249 -14.79 8.44 -8.39
C SER A 249 -14.77 7.19 -9.29
N ASN A 250 -13.92 6.17 -9.00
CA ASN A 250 -13.70 5.01 -9.87
C ASN A 250 -13.31 5.36 -11.31
N GLY A 251 -12.54 6.44 -11.49
CA GLY A 251 -12.10 6.90 -12.81
C GLY A 251 -13.17 7.65 -13.63
N ALA A 252 -14.25 8.12 -12.97
CA ALA A 252 -15.27 8.91 -13.65
C ALA A 252 -14.79 10.31 -14.08
N PHE A 253 -13.68 10.79 -13.52
CA PHE A 253 -13.01 12.03 -13.92
C PHE A 253 -11.65 11.70 -14.51
N THR A 254 -11.47 11.90 -15.80
CA THR A 254 -10.17 11.88 -16.47
C THR A 254 -9.58 13.29 -16.45
N GLN A 255 -8.25 13.42 -16.43
CA GLN A 255 -7.52 14.71 -16.41
C GLN A 255 -7.83 15.66 -17.59
N GLU A 256 -8.70 15.28 -18.51
CA GLU A 256 -9.05 16.06 -19.71
C GLU A 256 -10.29 16.97 -19.53
N GLY A 257 -10.82 17.07 -18.33
CA GLY A 257 -12.08 17.79 -18.06
C GLY A 257 -12.00 18.91 -17.01
N VAL A 258 -10.80 19.40 -16.65
CA VAL A 258 -10.64 20.57 -15.77
C VAL A 258 -9.73 21.60 -16.41
#